data_039238453f11e3e2f494d152fd7db8ea
#
_entry.id   039238453f11e3e2f494d152fd7db8ea
#
_cell.length_a   1.000
_cell.length_b   1.000
_cell.length_c   1.000
_cell.angle_alpha   90.00
_cell.angle_beta   90.00
_cell.angle_gamma   90.00
#
_symmetry.space_group_name_H-M   'P 1'
#
loop_
_entity.id
_entity.type
_entity.pdbx_description
1 polymer ?
#
loop_
_entity_poly.entity_id
_entity_poly.type
_entity_poly.pdbx_seq_one_letter_code
_entity_poly.pdbx_strand_id
1 'polypeptide(L)'
;MIVRENDRQLSFQFHESDPYFEIGYKIMEQEKLSQMLPYERVKHNNREKLVFSIEDNIEQISKVLPLMSDDEVVDLLYEVFYMTMNIEENGFLKKECIWFKYDNVYYDLENKRPRVAILPISREFRYADGFSWYGQFEETVMNIANQLPHDKADHIDKLVRMLRCDKLTCEEVLEEIDGLGNGKSGVLFKKPKVSEIELQLIYSGKKGRIEFNISKDGYVIGKNPEFSDGIVPESISRAVSRRHCMVTKLNSKYFIQDLDSSNHTLVNGIMIPAYELMELANSDILSVADVEFRVRIREVG
;
A
#
# COMPACT_ATOMS: atom_id res chain seq x y z
N MET A 1 -21.91 -1.78 -1.16
CA MET A 1 -21.33 -0.44 -1.50
C MET A 1 -22.14 0.18 -2.64
N ILE A 2 -22.44 1.47 -2.57
CA ILE A 2 -23.13 2.23 -3.64
C ILE A 2 -22.10 3.18 -4.25
N VAL A 3 -21.94 3.11 -5.58
CA VAL A 3 -21.06 3.99 -6.35
C VAL A 3 -21.90 5.03 -7.08
N ARG A 4 -21.50 6.29 -7.04
CA ARG A 4 -22.12 7.38 -7.80
C ARG A 4 -21.04 8.23 -8.44
N GLU A 5 -21.25 8.55 -9.70
CA GLU A 5 -20.33 9.35 -10.51
C GLU A 5 -21.08 10.50 -11.16
N ASN A 6 -20.42 11.64 -11.26
CA ASN A 6 -20.77 12.77 -12.13
C ASN A 6 -19.47 13.40 -12.65
N ASP A 7 -19.60 14.43 -13.48
CA ASP A 7 -18.45 15.06 -14.16
C ASP A 7 -17.32 15.55 -13.25
N ARG A 8 -17.59 15.77 -11.96
CA ARG A 8 -16.64 16.34 -10.99
C ARG A 8 -16.43 15.53 -9.74
N GLN A 9 -17.15 14.43 -9.58
CA GLN A 9 -17.06 13.63 -8.37
C GLN A 9 -17.31 12.15 -8.63
N LEU A 10 -16.49 11.32 -8.00
CA LEU A 10 -16.70 9.88 -7.85
C LEU A 10 -16.90 9.58 -6.37
N SER A 11 -18.00 8.94 -6.00
CA SER A 11 -18.26 8.69 -4.58
C SER A 11 -18.69 7.26 -4.28
N PHE A 12 -18.26 6.77 -3.12
CA PHE A 12 -18.50 5.43 -2.62
C PHE A 12 -19.15 5.50 -1.25
N GLN A 13 -20.39 4.97 -1.16
CA GLN A 13 -21.09 4.86 0.11
C GLN A 13 -21.07 3.42 0.57
N PHE A 14 -20.49 3.18 1.76
CA PHE A 14 -20.37 1.85 2.33
C PHE A 14 -21.65 1.44 3.05
N HIS A 15 -22.00 0.14 2.99
CA HIS A 15 -23.00 -0.47 3.84
C HIS A 15 -22.37 -0.94 5.15
N GLU A 16 -23.15 -1.18 6.19
CA GLU A 16 -22.66 -1.71 7.46
C GLU A 16 -21.99 -3.09 7.32
N SER A 17 -22.40 -3.86 6.31
CA SER A 17 -21.85 -5.17 5.98
C SER A 17 -20.58 -5.12 5.11
N ASP A 18 -20.25 -3.95 4.57
CA ASP A 18 -19.05 -3.84 3.72
C ASP A 18 -17.80 -3.87 4.60
N PRO A 19 -16.78 -4.64 4.22
CA PRO A 19 -15.57 -4.83 5.01
C PRO A 19 -14.62 -3.61 4.89
N TYR A 20 -15.12 -2.46 5.32
CA TYR A 20 -14.37 -1.22 5.45
C TYR A 20 -13.45 -1.29 6.68
N PHE A 21 -12.19 -0.89 6.55
CA PHE A 21 -11.26 -0.92 7.67
C PHE A 21 -10.67 0.47 7.96
N GLU A 22 -10.81 0.89 9.23
CA GLU A 22 -10.45 2.21 9.71
C GLU A 22 -8.94 2.51 9.60
N ILE A 23 -8.11 1.48 9.73
CA ILE A 23 -6.64 1.60 9.60
C ILE A 23 -6.27 1.99 8.18
N GLY A 24 -6.89 1.38 7.17
CA GLY A 24 -6.66 1.73 5.76
C GLY A 24 -6.95 3.20 5.49
N TYR A 25 -8.02 3.73 6.09
CA TYR A 25 -8.34 5.15 5.99
C TYR A 25 -7.24 6.04 6.59
N LYS A 26 -6.80 5.74 7.82
CA LYS A 26 -5.71 6.48 8.47
C LYS A 26 -4.42 6.50 7.62
N ILE A 27 -4.12 5.39 6.95
CA ILE A 27 -2.97 5.30 6.05
C ILE A 27 -3.16 6.19 4.83
N MET A 28 -4.34 6.16 4.21
CA MET A 28 -4.65 7.04 3.07
C MET A 28 -4.49 8.52 3.42
N GLU A 29 -4.85 8.92 4.65
CA GLU A 29 -4.65 10.29 5.15
C GLU A 29 -3.16 10.64 5.34
N GLN A 30 -2.36 9.70 5.83
CA GLN A 30 -0.96 9.94 6.17
C GLN A 30 -0.04 9.88 4.94
N GLU A 31 -0.27 8.95 4.04
CA GLU A 31 0.66 8.65 2.95
C GLU A 31 0.53 9.57 1.74
N LYS A 32 -0.57 10.34 1.59
CA LYS A 32 -0.81 11.21 0.42
C LYS A 32 -0.34 10.56 -0.89
N LEU A 33 -0.87 9.36 -1.16
CA LEU A 33 -0.51 8.59 -2.35
C LEU A 33 -0.66 9.48 -3.60
N SER A 34 0.44 9.70 -4.30
CA SER A 34 0.51 10.71 -5.38
C SER A 34 -0.42 10.42 -6.56
N GLN A 35 -0.85 9.17 -6.71
CA GLN A 35 -1.79 8.72 -7.74
C GLN A 35 -3.24 8.68 -7.26
N MET A 36 -3.50 8.97 -5.98
CA MET A 36 -4.86 9.00 -5.46
C MET A 36 -5.55 10.33 -5.81
N LEU A 37 -6.82 10.24 -6.23
CA LEU A 37 -7.68 11.41 -6.36
C LEU A 37 -7.84 12.11 -5.00
N PRO A 38 -7.90 13.44 -4.94
CA PRO A 38 -8.29 14.16 -3.74
C PRO A 38 -9.64 13.67 -3.23
N TYR A 39 -9.78 13.47 -1.93
CA TYR A 39 -11.01 12.93 -1.37
C TYR A 39 -11.39 13.56 -0.04
N GLU A 40 -12.68 13.43 0.29
CA GLU A 40 -13.26 13.78 1.58
C GLU A 40 -14.02 12.57 2.15
N ARG A 41 -13.89 12.37 3.46
CA ARG A 41 -14.69 11.40 4.21
C ARG A 41 -15.89 12.11 4.81
N VAL A 42 -17.08 11.64 4.51
CA VAL A 42 -18.33 12.20 5.02
C VAL A 42 -19.24 11.10 5.56
N LYS A 43 -20.06 11.42 6.57
CA LYS A 43 -21.13 10.54 7.02
C LYS A 43 -22.44 10.96 6.37
N HIS A 44 -23.08 10.02 5.69
CA HIS A 44 -24.42 10.24 5.10
C HIS A 44 -25.38 9.15 5.59
N ASN A 45 -26.46 9.56 6.27
CA ASN A 45 -27.43 8.65 6.90
C ASN A 45 -26.74 7.58 7.79
N ASN A 46 -25.83 8.04 8.65
CA ASN A 46 -25.01 7.22 9.55
C ASN A 46 -24.10 6.18 8.87
N ARG A 47 -23.86 6.33 7.56
CA ARG A 47 -22.98 5.47 6.77
C ARG A 47 -21.74 6.24 6.30
N GLU A 48 -20.60 5.58 6.28
CA GLU A 48 -19.38 6.15 5.74
C GLU A 48 -19.52 6.33 4.22
N LYS A 49 -19.06 7.48 3.74
CA LYS A 49 -18.99 7.81 2.33
C LYS A 49 -17.66 8.49 2.02
N LEU A 50 -16.96 8.01 1.01
CA LEU A 50 -15.81 8.68 0.42
C LEU A 50 -16.26 9.42 -0.84
N VAL A 51 -15.85 10.67 -0.97
CA VAL A 51 -16.13 11.52 -2.13
C VAL A 51 -14.82 11.97 -2.71
N PHE A 52 -14.46 11.47 -3.87
CA PHE A 52 -13.28 11.85 -4.64
C PHE A 52 -13.62 13.00 -5.57
N SER A 53 -12.79 14.04 -5.57
CA SER A 53 -12.96 15.22 -6.42
C SER A 53 -12.17 15.08 -7.71
N ILE A 54 -12.79 15.45 -8.83
CA ILE A 54 -12.18 15.52 -10.16
C ILE A 54 -11.97 16.98 -10.45
N GLU A 55 -10.70 17.42 -10.36
CA GLU A 55 -10.27 18.80 -10.60
C GLU A 55 -10.22 19.12 -12.10
N ASP A 56 -10.17 20.38 -12.47
CA ASP A 56 -10.23 20.82 -13.87
C ASP A 56 -9.03 20.34 -14.74
N ASN A 57 -7.91 20.02 -14.12
CA ASN A 57 -6.73 19.42 -14.77
C ASN A 57 -6.74 17.89 -14.80
N ILE A 58 -7.81 17.25 -14.32
CA ILE A 58 -7.96 15.80 -14.26
C ILE A 58 -9.07 15.38 -15.22
N GLU A 59 -8.73 14.55 -16.20
CA GLU A 59 -9.66 14.03 -17.20
C GLU A 59 -9.75 12.51 -17.17
N GLN A 60 -10.88 11.94 -17.59
CA GLN A 60 -11.00 10.49 -17.77
C GLN A 60 -9.97 9.99 -18.77
N ILE A 61 -9.32 8.89 -18.47
CA ILE A 61 -8.26 8.32 -19.29
C ILE A 61 -8.76 8.00 -20.72
N SER A 62 -9.98 7.55 -20.86
CA SER A 62 -10.61 7.26 -22.15
C SER A 62 -10.68 8.45 -23.11
N LYS A 63 -10.69 9.68 -22.58
CA LYS A 63 -10.69 10.91 -23.39
C LYS A 63 -9.29 11.36 -23.77
N VAL A 64 -8.30 11.10 -22.94
CA VAL A 64 -6.92 11.57 -23.11
C VAL A 64 -6.10 10.58 -23.93
N LEU A 65 -6.33 9.30 -23.72
CA LEU A 65 -5.59 8.19 -24.32
C LEU A 65 -5.45 8.26 -25.84
N PRO A 66 -6.50 8.60 -26.62
CA PRO A 66 -6.39 8.75 -28.09
C PRO A 66 -5.48 9.90 -28.55
N LEU A 67 -5.09 10.80 -27.63
CA LEU A 67 -4.27 11.98 -27.91
C LEU A 67 -2.81 11.78 -27.47
N MET A 68 -2.51 10.67 -26.78
CA MET A 68 -1.18 10.36 -26.27
C MET A 68 -0.27 9.83 -27.39
N SER A 69 1.00 10.16 -27.30
CA SER A 69 2.06 9.49 -28.06
C SER A 69 2.33 8.09 -27.51
N ASP A 70 2.97 7.22 -28.30
CA ASP A 70 3.36 5.87 -27.89
C ASP A 70 4.21 5.89 -26.61
N ASP A 71 5.13 6.83 -26.48
CA ASP A 71 5.98 6.99 -25.29
C ASP A 71 5.13 7.37 -24.06
N GLU A 72 4.14 8.26 -24.19
CA GLU A 72 3.24 8.62 -23.10
C GLU A 72 2.33 7.45 -22.68
N VAL A 73 1.94 6.59 -23.63
CA VAL A 73 1.18 5.36 -23.33
C VAL A 73 2.05 4.36 -22.56
N VAL A 74 3.31 4.20 -22.93
CA VAL A 74 4.27 3.34 -22.20
C VAL A 74 4.51 3.88 -20.79
N ASP A 75 4.72 5.19 -20.63
CA ASP A 75 4.88 5.83 -19.32
C ASP A 75 3.63 5.64 -18.45
N LEU A 76 2.44 5.73 -19.06
CA LEU A 76 1.17 5.48 -18.36
C LEU A 76 1.05 4.03 -17.88
N LEU A 77 1.41 3.04 -18.71
CA LEU A 77 1.43 1.63 -18.32
C LEU A 77 2.40 1.42 -17.16
N TYR A 78 3.59 2.02 -17.25
CA TYR A 78 4.58 1.97 -16.17
C TYR A 78 3.98 2.47 -14.84
N GLU A 79 3.38 3.67 -14.83
CA GLU A 79 2.78 4.26 -13.62
C GLU A 79 1.64 3.41 -13.05
N VAL A 80 0.80 2.80 -13.90
CA VAL A 80 -0.29 1.92 -13.49
C VAL A 80 0.24 0.66 -12.79
N PHE A 81 1.27 0.02 -13.36
CA PHE A 81 1.90 -1.15 -12.75
C PHE A 81 2.65 -0.77 -11.48
N TYR A 82 3.44 0.29 -11.52
CA TYR A 82 4.21 0.78 -10.38
C TYR A 82 3.32 1.06 -9.17
N MET A 83 2.21 1.78 -9.37
CA MET A 83 1.22 2.05 -8.32
C MET A 83 0.64 0.76 -7.73
N THR A 84 0.27 -0.18 -8.60
CA THR A 84 -0.34 -1.46 -8.19
C THR A 84 0.60 -2.30 -7.34
N MET A 85 1.89 -2.25 -7.64
CA MET A 85 2.90 -3.03 -6.91
C MET A 85 3.32 -2.36 -5.61
N ASN A 86 3.41 -1.03 -5.60
CA ASN A 86 3.89 -0.30 -4.42
C ASN A 86 2.80 0.01 -3.37
N ILE A 87 1.52 -0.09 -3.73
CA ILE A 87 0.46 0.14 -2.74
C ILE A 87 0.55 -0.84 -1.56
N GLU A 88 1.14 -2.00 -1.76
CA GLU A 88 1.30 -3.01 -0.70
C GLU A 88 2.51 -2.78 0.20
N GLU A 89 3.42 -1.85 -0.14
CA GLU A 89 4.62 -1.54 0.66
C GLU A 89 4.28 -1.02 2.07
N ASN A 90 3.10 -0.44 2.24
CA ASN A 90 2.63 0.00 3.56
C ASN A 90 2.14 -1.16 4.47
N GLY A 91 2.03 -2.40 3.94
CA GLY A 91 1.60 -3.58 4.68
C GLY A 91 0.11 -3.68 5.01
N PHE A 92 -0.67 -2.62 4.81
CA PHE A 92 -2.10 -2.56 5.13
C PHE A 92 -2.99 -2.43 3.90
N LEU A 93 -2.68 -1.49 3.01
CA LEU A 93 -3.39 -1.38 1.75
C LEU A 93 -2.94 -2.51 0.82
N LYS A 94 -3.87 -3.02 0.05
CA LYS A 94 -3.64 -4.07 -0.94
C LYS A 94 -4.00 -3.52 -2.31
N LYS A 95 -3.50 -4.17 -3.36
CA LYS A 95 -3.85 -3.81 -4.74
C LYS A 95 -5.36 -3.77 -4.97
N GLU A 96 -6.10 -4.63 -4.27
CA GLU A 96 -7.57 -4.67 -4.30
C GLU A 96 -8.25 -3.41 -3.73
N CYS A 97 -7.51 -2.58 -3.00
CA CYS A 97 -7.99 -1.27 -2.56
C CYS A 97 -8.06 -0.25 -3.70
N ILE A 98 -7.36 -0.45 -4.81
CA ILE A 98 -7.37 0.44 -5.97
C ILE A 98 -8.62 0.16 -6.79
N TRP A 99 -9.41 1.20 -7.10
CA TRP A 99 -10.59 1.11 -7.94
C TRP A 99 -10.19 1.27 -9.41
N PHE A 100 -10.01 0.14 -10.11
CA PHE A 100 -9.52 0.09 -11.49
C PHE A 100 -10.62 -0.01 -12.57
N LYS A 101 -11.85 0.36 -12.30
CA LYS A 101 -12.84 0.41 -13.37
C LYS A 101 -12.37 1.42 -14.44
N TYR A 102 -12.22 0.99 -15.69
CA TYR A 102 -11.63 1.79 -16.78
C TYR A 102 -12.21 3.19 -16.89
N ASP A 103 -13.54 3.32 -16.81
CA ASP A 103 -14.21 4.63 -16.85
C ASP A 103 -13.90 5.52 -15.63
N ASN A 104 -13.36 4.97 -14.55
CA ASN A 104 -13.00 5.67 -13.32
C ASN A 104 -11.48 5.77 -13.09
N VAL A 105 -10.70 5.51 -14.14
CA VAL A 105 -9.28 5.87 -14.19
C VAL A 105 -9.16 7.22 -14.85
N TYR A 106 -8.48 8.12 -14.21
CA TYR A 106 -8.30 9.50 -14.66
C TYR A 106 -6.82 9.76 -14.94
N TYR A 107 -6.54 10.87 -15.62
CA TYR A 107 -5.20 11.34 -15.94
C TYR A 107 -5.04 12.79 -15.55
N ASP A 108 -4.00 13.10 -14.82
CA ASP A 108 -3.61 14.45 -14.42
C ASP A 108 -2.79 15.06 -15.57
N LEU A 109 -3.37 16.03 -16.26
CA LEU A 109 -2.78 16.68 -17.43
C LEU A 109 -1.55 17.54 -17.08
N GLU A 110 -1.49 18.05 -15.84
CA GLU A 110 -0.39 18.87 -15.35
C GLU A 110 0.80 18.01 -14.93
N ASN A 111 0.54 16.98 -14.11
CA ASN A 111 1.58 16.11 -13.55
C ASN A 111 1.88 14.88 -14.41
N LYS A 112 1.16 14.68 -15.50
CA LYS A 112 1.32 13.57 -16.46
C LYS A 112 1.33 12.19 -15.80
N ARG A 113 0.33 11.91 -14.97
CA ARG A 113 0.22 10.64 -14.25
C ARG A 113 -1.21 10.18 -14.08
N PRO A 114 -1.45 8.86 -13.91
CA PRO A 114 -2.79 8.36 -13.63
C PRO A 114 -3.27 8.80 -12.25
N ARG A 115 -4.59 8.95 -12.11
CA ARG A 115 -5.29 9.22 -10.86
C ARG A 115 -6.42 8.22 -10.69
N VAL A 116 -6.53 7.65 -9.51
CA VAL A 116 -7.51 6.60 -9.17
C VAL A 116 -8.13 6.87 -7.81
N ALA A 117 -9.29 6.27 -7.55
CA ALA A 117 -9.83 6.16 -6.22
C ALA A 117 -9.16 4.96 -5.51
N ILE A 118 -8.81 5.16 -4.24
CA ILE A 118 -8.33 4.09 -3.36
C ILE A 118 -9.33 3.93 -2.23
N LEU A 119 -9.77 2.70 -2.00
CA LEU A 119 -10.83 2.38 -1.04
C LEU A 119 -10.25 1.55 0.10
N PRO A 120 -10.47 1.92 1.37
CA PRO A 120 -10.01 1.14 2.52
C PRO A 120 -10.92 -0.07 2.75
N ILE A 121 -10.89 -1.04 1.83
CA ILE A 121 -11.66 -2.28 1.86
C ILE A 121 -10.75 -3.48 2.13
N SER A 122 -11.27 -4.49 2.87
CA SER A 122 -10.49 -5.69 3.16
C SER A 122 -10.46 -6.65 1.96
N ARG A 123 -9.52 -7.62 1.99
CA ARG A 123 -9.39 -8.67 0.97
C ARG A 123 -10.66 -9.50 0.73
N GLU A 124 -11.55 -9.56 1.71
CA GLU A 124 -12.80 -10.33 1.62
C GLU A 124 -13.88 -9.61 0.82
N PHE A 125 -13.61 -8.36 0.42
CA PHE A 125 -14.57 -7.59 -0.36
C PHE A 125 -14.76 -8.24 -1.73
N ARG A 126 -15.97 -8.72 -1.96
CA ARG A 126 -16.44 -9.17 -3.28
C ARG A 126 -17.40 -8.12 -3.83
N TYR A 127 -17.09 -7.61 -4.98
CA TYR A 127 -18.00 -6.72 -5.68
C TYR A 127 -19.32 -7.46 -5.97
N ALA A 128 -20.45 -6.81 -5.69
CA ALA A 128 -21.79 -7.42 -5.76
C ALA A 128 -22.20 -7.92 -7.16
N ASP A 129 -21.51 -7.44 -8.19
CA ASP A 129 -21.74 -7.76 -9.62
C ASP A 129 -20.86 -8.92 -10.14
N GLY A 130 -20.18 -9.65 -9.27
CA GLY A 130 -19.28 -10.73 -9.65
C GLY A 130 -17.93 -10.27 -10.22
N PHE A 131 -17.67 -9.00 -10.16
CA PHE A 131 -16.49 -8.35 -10.69
C PHE A 131 -15.23 -8.70 -9.88
N SER A 132 -14.18 -9.15 -10.57
CA SER A 132 -12.88 -9.37 -9.92
C SER A 132 -11.98 -8.16 -10.15
N TRP A 133 -11.20 -7.79 -9.15
CA TRP A 133 -10.17 -6.75 -9.26
C TRP A 133 -9.24 -7.01 -10.46
N TYR A 134 -8.80 -8.26 -10.64
CA TYR A 134 -7.96 -8.66 -11.76
C TYR A 134 -8.61 -8.40 -13.13
N GLY A 135 -9.92 -8.66 -13.26
CA GLY A 135 -10.63 -8.39 -14.49
C GLY A 135 -10.66 -6.90 -14.85
N GLN A 136 -10.86 -6.02 -13.86
CA GLN A 136 -10.82 -4.57 -14.07
C GLN A 136 -9.42 -4.08 -14.42
N PHE A 137 -8.42 -4.58 -13.71
CA PHE A 137 -7.04 -4.23 -13.97
C PHE A 137 -6.61 -4.67 -15.37
N GLU A 138 -6.89 -5.94 -15.72
CA GLU A 138 -6.62 -6.49 -17.05
C GLU A 138 -7.32 -5.68 -18.16
N GLU A 139 -8.62 -5.39 -17.99
CA GLU A 139 -9.39 -4.55 -18.94
C GLU A 139 -8.76 -3.16 -19.11
N THR A 140 -8.39 -2.53 -18.00
CA THR A 140 -7.76 -1.20 -18.04
C THR A 140 -6.41 -1.25 -18.76
N VAL A 141 -5.55 -2.20 -18.42
CA VAL A 141 -4.24 -2.38 -19.07
C VAL A 141 -4.40 -2.65 -20.56
N MET A 142 -5.33 -3.52 -20.95
CA MET A 142 -5.60 -3.83 -22.35
C MET A 142 -6.12 -2.62 -23.12
N ASN A 143 -7.01 -1.83 -22.56
CA ASN A 143 -7.51 -0.61 -23.19
C ASN A 143 -6.40 0.43 -23.40
N ILE A 144 -5.45 0.55 -22.46
CA ILE A 144 -4.28 1.42 -22.60
C ILE A 144 -3.36 0.87 -23.68
N ALA A 145 -3.02 -0.41 -23.60
CA ALA A 145 -2.07 -1.06 -24.48
C ALA A 145 -2.54 -1.14 -25.95
N ASN A 146 -3.85 -1.19 -26.20
CA ASN A 146 -4.43 -1.19 -27.54
C ASN A 146 -4.15 0.10 -28.35
N GLN A 147 -3.63 1.16 -27.70
CA GLN A 147 -3.17 2.36 -28.40
C GLN A 147 -1.77 2.17 -29.00
N LEU A 148 -1.02 1.19 -28.52
CA LEU A 148 0.33 0.92 -29.03
C LEU A 148 0.31 0.21 -30.39
N PRO A 149 1.36 0.39 -31.23
CA PRO A 149 1.49 -0.30 -32.50
C PRO A 149 1.46 -1.83 -32.36
N HIS A 150 0.95 -2.52 -33.39
CA HIS A 150 0.78 -3.98 -33.39
C HIS A 150 2.09 -4.78 -33.22
N ASP A 151 3.24 -4.20 -33.53
CA ASP A 151 4.55 -4.84 -33.33
C ASP A 151 4.90 -5.01 -31.85
N LYS A 152 4.17 -4.36 -30.94
CA LYS A 152 4.30 -4.49 -29.49
C LYS A 152 3.40 -5.56 -28.85
N ALA A 153 2.55 -6.21 -29.66
CA ALA A 153 1.52 -7.14 -29.15
C ALA A 153 2.10 -8.29 -28.31
N ASP A 154 3.26 -8.85 -28.69
CA ASP A 154 3.90 -9.93 -27.95
C ASP A 154 4.32 -9.52 -26.53
N HIS A 155 4.82 -8.30 -26.35
CA HIS A 155 5.17 -7.74 -25.05
C HIS A 155 3.92 -7.51 -24.20
N ILE A 156 2.85 -7.00 -24.80
CA ILE A 156 1.57 -6.76 -24.12
C ILE A 156 0.98 -8.09 -23.63
N ASP A 157 0.95 -9.10 -24.48
CA ASP A 157 0.48 -10.45 -24.13
C ASP A 157 1.32 -11.08 -23.01
N LYS A 158 2.61 -10.78 -22.98
CA LYS A 158 3.50 -11.24 -21.92
C LYS A 158 3.19 -10.53 -20.61
N LEU A 159 3.04 -9.21 -20.61
CA LEU A 159 2.61 -8.44 -19.44
C LEU A 159 1.29 -8.93 -18.86
N VAL A 160 0.28 -9.17 -19.69
CA VAL A 160 -1.02 -9.70 -19.26
C VAL A 160 -0.89 -11.10 -18.64
N ARG A 161 -0.05 -11.96 -19.23
CA ARG A 161 0.24 -13.28 -18.62
C ARG A 161 0.97 -13.15 -17.29
N MET A 162 1.91 -12.23 -17.18
CA MET A 162 2.64 -11.94 -15.96
C MET A 162 1.72 -11.48 -14.84
N LEU A 163 0.70 -10.67 -15.14
CA LEU A 163 -0.31 -10.22 -14.17
C LEU A 163 -1.05 -11.35 -13.43
N ARG A 164 -1.15 -12.51 -14.06
CA ARG A 164 -1.83 -13.69 -13.50
C ARG A 164 -0.93 -14.52 -12.57
N CYS A 165 0.35 -14.16 -12.45
CA CYS A 165 1.31 -14.88 -11.63
C CYS A 165 1.51 -14.17 -10.28
N ASP A 166 1.16 -14.83 -9.17
CA ASP A 166 1.32 -14.28 -7.80
C ASP A 166 2.80 -14.14 -7.34
N LYS A 167 3.76 -14.48 -8.19
CA LYS A 167 5.20 -14.51 -7.85
C LYS A 167 6.04 -13.47 -8.58
N LEU A 168 5.41 -12.54 -9.29
CA LEU A 168 6.14 -11.53 -10.05
C LEU A 168 6.78 -10.48 -9.14
N THR A 169 8.02 -10.15 -9.47
CA THR A 169 8.70 -8.99 -8.91
C THR A 169 8.39 -7.73 -9.73
N CYS A 170 8.43 -6.59 -9.05
CA CYS A 170 8.30 -5.29 -9.70
C CYS A 170 9.33 -5.12 -10.84
N GLU A 171 10.53 -5.63 -10.64
CA GLU A 171 11.62 -5.53 -11.60
C GLU A 171 11.30 -6.24 -12.90
N GLU A 172 10.78 -7.48 -12.84
CA GLU A 172 10.41 -8.25 -14.04
C GLU A 172 9.33 -7.57 -14.89
N VAL A 173 8.31 -6.99 -14.23
CA VAL A 173 7.23 -6.26 -14.91
C VAL A 173 7.76 -4.98 -15.55
N LEU A 174 8.57 -4.22 -14.82
CA LEU A 174 9.13 -2.96 -15.31
C LEU A 174 10.12 -3.16 -16.45
N GLU A 175 10.94 -4.23 -16.42
CA GLU A 175 11.82 -4.60 -17.53
C GLU A 175 11.03 -4.89 -18.81
N GLU A 176 9.86 -5.56 -18.70
CA GLU A 176 9.03 -5.84 -19.86
C GLU A 176 8.37 -4.59 -20.42
N ILE A 177 7.96 -3.66 -19.54
CA ILE A 177 7.42 -2.35 -19.96
C ILE A 177 8.49 -1.50 -20.64
N ASP A 178 9.72 -1.51 -20.12
CA ASP A 178 10.85 -0.84 -20.77
C ASP A 178 11.12 -1.38 -22.18
N GLY A 179 10.88 -2.68 -22.41
CA GLY A 179 10.93 -3.32 -23.71
C GLY A 179 9.88 -2.82 -24.72
N LEU A 180 8.77 -2.26 -24.25
CA LEU A 180 7.75 -1.63 -25.10
C LEU A 180 8.21 -0.27 -25.66
N GLY A 181 9.04 0.45 -24.91
CA GLY A 181 9.59 1.75 -25.33
C GLY A 181 10.68 1.60 -26.40
N ASN A 182 10.96 2.68 -27.13
CA ASN A 182 12.03 2.74 -28.12
C ASN A 182 13.44 2.90 -27.49
N GLY A 183 13.65 2.41 -26.24
CA GLY A 183 14.93 2.54 -25.54
C GLY A 183 15.32 3.98 -25.16
N LYS A 184 14.39 4.92 -25.29
CA LYS A 184 14.53 6.33 -24.92
C LYS A 184 13.54 6.79 -23.86
N SER A 185 12.83 5.89 -23.21
CA SER A 185 12.08 6.19 -21.99
C SER A 185 13.09 6.48 -20.86
N GLY A 186 13.93 7.47 -21.15
CA GLY A 186 14.91 8.03 -20.24
C GLY A 186 14.32 9.13 -19.37
N VAL A 187 13.03 9.12 -19.12
CA VAL A 187 12.47 9.81 -17.98
C VAL A 187 12.88 8.97 -16.78
N LEU A 188 13.99 9.36 -16.27
CA LEU A 188 14.58 9.10 -14.98
C LEU A 188 13.55 8.85 -13.87
N PHE A 189 12.84 7.74 -13.95
CA PHE A 189 12.44 7.08 -12.72
C PHE A 189 13.69 6.42 -12.15
N LYS A 190 14.65 7.30 -11.74
CA LYS A 190 15.50 6.88 -10.61
C LYS A 190 14.48 6.40 -9.59
N LYS A 191 14.39 5.07 -9.38
CA LYS A 191 13.98 4.54 -8.08
C LYS A 191 14.39 5.64 -7.11
N PRO A 192 13.48 6.28 -6.34
CA PRO A 192 13.98 7.01 -5.21
C PRO A 192 14.91 5.98 -4.58
N LYS A 193 16.20 6.31 -4.39
CA LYS A 193 17.07 5.50 -3.55
C LYS A 193 16.36 5.55 -2.22
N VAL A 194 15.45 4.64 -2.02
CA VAL A 194 14.95 4.32 -0.70
C VAL A 194 16.21 3.79 -0.06
N SER A 195 16.87 4.64 0.69
CA SER A 195 17.94 4.19 1.57
C SER A 195 17.29 3.07 2.35
N GLU A 196 17.74 1.83 2.10
CA GLU A 196 17.21 0.70 2.85
C GLU A 196 17.50 1.01 4.31
N ILE A 197 16.45 1.41 5.02
CA ILE A 197 16.56 1.58 6.47
C ILE A 197 16.21 0.24 7.10
N GLU A 198 17.03 -0.16 8.04
CA GLU A 198 16.89 -1.38 8.84
C GLU A 198 16.52 -1.00 10.27
N LEU A 199 15.48 -1.63 10.81
CA LEU A 199 15.12 -1.48 12.20
C LEU A 199 15.70 -2.62 13.03
N GLN A 200 16.37 -2.25 14.09
CA GLN A 200 16.86 -3.18 15.09
C GLN A 200 16.24 -2.85 16.45
N LEU A 201 15.66 -3.85 17.11
CA LEU A 201 15.15 -3.75 18.48
C LEU A 201 16.10 -4.52 19.40
N ILE A 202 16.67 -3.85 20.39
CA ILE A 202 17.69 -4.41 21.27
C ILE A 202 17.22 -4.33 22.72
N TYR A 203 17.05 -5.49 23.35
CA TYR A 203 16.91 -5.65 24.79
C TYR A 203 18.24 -6.13 25.37
N SER A 204 18.70 -5.50 26.45
CA SER A 204 19.86 -5.95 27.23
C SER A 204 19.56 -5.74 28.71
N GLY A 205 19.27 -6.81 29.41
CA GLY A 205 18.88 -6.78 30.80
C GLY A 205 19.54 -7.91 31.63
N LYS A 206 19.23 -7.96 32.92
CA LYS A 206 19.78 -8.97 33.85
C LYS A 206 19.44 -10.42 33.43
N LYS A 207 18.37 -10.62 32.67
CA LYS A 207 17.90 -11.94 32.24
C LYS A 207 18.43 -12.36 30.86
N GLY A 208 19.24 -11.53 30.20
CA GLY A 208 19.85 -11.83 28.91
C GLY A 208 19.77 -10.69 27.91
N ARG A 209 20.01 -11.03 26.65
CA ARG A 209 19.94 -10.11 25.52
C ARG A 209 19.01 -10.68 24.44
N ILE A 210 18.18 -9.84 23.86
CA ILE A 210 17.39 -10.14 22.65
C ILE A 210 17.71 -9.07 21.64
N GLU A 211 17.81 -9.47 20.38
CA GLU A 211 18.01 -8.58 19.25
C GLU A 211 17.11 -9.05 18.11
N PHE A 212 16.23 -8.17 17.63
CA PHE A 212 15.39 -8.40 16.46
C PHE A 212 15.89 -7.50 15.34
N ASN A 213 16.31 -8.09 14.23
CA ASN A 213 16.60 -7.38 12.98
C ASN A 213 15.36 -7.48 12.11
N ILE A 214 14.69 -6.35 11.88
CA ILE A 214 13.38 -6.31 11.24
C ILE A 214 13.58 -5.81 9.80
N SER A 215 13.58 -6.77 8.87
CA SER A 215 13.62 -6.54 7.43
C SER A 215 12.27 -6.87 6.75
N LYS A 216 11.40 -7.62 7.47
CA LYS A 216 10.10 -8.05 6.98
C LYS A 216 9.03 -7.07 7.43
N ASP A 217 8.14 -6.72 6.52
CA ASP A 217 6.94 -5.98 6.87
C ASP A 217 5.93 -6.84 7.65
N GLY A 218 5.16 -6.21 8.55
CA GLY A 218 4.22 -6.92 9.40
C GLY A 218 4.90 -7.87 10.40
N TYR A 219 6.06 -7.48 10.95
CA TYR A 219 6.84 -8.29 11.88
C TYR A 219 6.17 -8.36 13.25
N VAL A 220 5.63 -9.52 13.61
CA VAL A 220 4.93 -9.73 14.88
C VAL A 220 5.89 -10.11 15.99
N ILE A 221 5.80 -9.44 17.14
CA ILE A 221 6.53 -9.73 18.39
C ILE A 221 5.57 -10.34 19.40
N GLY A 222 6.00 -11.42 20.04
CA GLY A 222 5.20 -12.11 21.05
C GLY A 222 5.96 -13.26 21.71
N LYS A 223 5.26 -14.09 22.50
CA LYS A 223 5.89 -15.24 23.15
C LYS A 223 5.63 -16.58 22.46
N ASN A 224 4.68 -16.64 21.52
CA ASN A 224 4.34 -17.89 20.84
C ASN A 224 5.00 -17.96 19.44
N PRO A 225 5.88 -18.96 19.19
CA PRO A 225 6.57 -19.10 17.92
C PRO A 225 5.67 -19.43 16.73
N GLU A 226 4.44 -19.92 16.95
CA GLU A 226 3.49 -20.18 15.87
C GLU A 226 2.89 -18.90 15.27
N PHE A 227 2.88 -17.80 16.05
CA PHE A 227 2.17 -16.57 15.69
C PHE A 227 3.05 -15.32 15.72
N SER A 228 4.35 -15.47 15.97
CA SER A 228 5.27 -14.35 16.13
C SER A 228 6.59 -14.60 15.41
N ASP A 229 7.10 -13.58 14.77
CA ASP A 229 8.40 -13.58 14.09
C ASP A 229 9.54 -13.32 15.08
N GLY A 230 9.30 -12.41 16.04
CA GLY A 230 10.20 -12.09 17.15
C GLY A 230 9.71 -12.71 18.45
N ILE A 231 10.48 -13.66 18.98
CA ILE A 231 10.09 -14.38 20.18
C ILE A 231 10.74 -13.78 21.43
N VAL A 232 9.91 -13.36 22.37
CA VAL A 232 10.34 -13.01 23.72
C VAL A 232 10.16 -14.25 24.61
N PRO A 233 11.27 -14.90 25.05
CA PRO A 233 11.20 -16.12 25.83
C PRO A 233 10.58 -15.88 27.20
N GLU A 234 9.86 -16.85 27.74
CA GLU A 234 9.28 -16.78 29.11
C GLU A 234 10.33 -16.66 30.23
N SER A 235 11.58 -17.05 29.95
CA SER A 235 12.71 -16.81 30.85
C SER A 235 13.02 -15.31 31.03
N ILE A 236 12.68 -14.49 30.05
CA ILE A 236 12.82 -13.03 30.13
C ILE A 236 11.55 -12.39 30.66
N SER A 237 10.40 -12.72 30.06
CA SER A 237 9.11 -12.20 30.52
C SER A 237 7.96 -13.20 30.28
N ARG A 238 7.10 -13.32 31.28
CA ARG A 238 5.81 -14.02 31.17
C ARG A 238 4.66 -13.07 30.87
N ALA A 239 4.90 -11.77 30.96
CA ALA A 239 3.90 -10.73 30.76
C ALA A 239 3.60 -10.46 29.27
N VAL A 240 4.47 -10.89 28.36
CA VAL A 240 4.29 -10.73 26.91
C VAL A 240 3.16 -11.65 26.42
N SER A 241 2.23 -11.10 25.62
CA SER A 241 1.14 -11.85 24.99
C SER A 241 1.65 -12.78 23.88
N ARG A 242 0.86 -13.79 23.50
CA ARG A 242 1.22 -14.74 22.42
C ARG A 242 1.53 -14.02 21.12
N ARG A 243 0.67 -13.09 20.72
CA ARG A 243 0.88 -12.01 19.74
C ARG A 243 0.73 -10.73 20.53
N HIS A 244 1.77 -9.91 20.62
CA HIS A 244 1.73 -8.73 21.49
C HIS A 244 1.63 -7.45 20.69
N CYS A 245 2.57 -7.23 19.79
CA CYS A 245 2.61 -6.05 18.93
C CYS A 245 3.15 -6.43 17.56
N MET A 246 2.99 -5.51 16.59
CA MET A 246 3.46 -5.68 15.22
C MET A 246 4.20 -4.43 14.78
N VAL A 247 5.38 -4.64 14.20
CA VAL A 247 6.14 -3.59 13.53
C VAL A 247 5.83 -3.61 12.04
N THR A 248 5.59 -2.44 11.49
CA THR A 248 5.30 -2.22 10.06
C THR A 248 6.18 -1.12 9.52
N LYS A 249 6.67 -1.26 8.29
CA LYS A 249 7.46 -0.24 7.59
C LYS A 249 6.55 0.53 6.62
N LEU A 250 6.51 1.85 6.76
CA LEU A 250 5.70 2.74 5.91
C LEU A 250 6.59 3.90 5.42
N ASN A 251 6.71 4.11 4.12
CA ASN A 251 7.45 5.25 3.53
C ASN A 251 8.84 5.49 4.16
N SER A 252 9.64 4.43 4.27
CA SER A 252 10.95 4.47 4.95
C SER A 252 10.89 4.85 6.42
N LYS A 253 9.74 4.73 7.08
CA LYS A 253 9.54 4.88 8.51
C LYS A 253 9.03 3.59 9.12
N TYR A 254 9.28 3.39 10.40
CA TYR A 254 8.76 2.24 11.13
C TYR A 254 7.65 2.67 12.09
N PHE A 255 6.63 1.86 12.16
CA PHE A 255 5.50 2.04 13.08
C PHE A 255 5.32 0.79 13.92
N ILE A 256 4.81 0.97 15.12
CA ILE A 256 4.43 -0.10 16.03
C ILE A 256 2.93 -0.04 16.30
N GLN A 257 2.30 -1.21 16.40
CA GLN A 257 0.89 -1.38 16.71
C GLN A 257 0.74 -2.40 17.83
N ASP A 258 -0.02 -2.08 18.87
CA ASP A 258 -0.44 -3.06 19.88
C ASP A 258 -1.54 -3.96 19.29
N LEU A 259 -1.43 -5.27 19.47
CA LEU A 259 -2.39 -6.26 18.96
C LEU A 259 -3.43 -6.70 20.03
N ASP A 260 -3.94 -5.75 20.79
CA ASP A 260 -4.83 -5.97 21.94
C ASP A 260 -4.15 -6.84 23.01
N SER A 261 -2.94 -6.46 23.35
CA SER A 261 -2.12 -7.19 24.29
C SER A 261 -2.59 -6.97 25.74
N SER A 262 -2.42 -7.98 26.60
CA SER A 262 -2.89 -7.91 28.00
C SER A 262 -2.13 -6.91 28.87
N ASN A 263 -0.89 -6.60 28.53
CA ASN A 263 -0.01 -5.73 29.31
C ASN A 263 0.55 -4.55 28.48
N HIS A 264 -0.09 -4.24 27.37
CA HIS A 264 0.10 -3.07 26.51
C HIS A 264 1.51 -2.91 25.94
N THR A 265 1.56 -2.18 24.84
CA THR A 265 2.78 -1.69 24.21
C THR A 265 2.93 -0.20 24.49
N LEU A 266 4.13 0.26 24.83
CA LEU A 266 4.41 1.67 25.10
C LEU A 266 5.61 2.12 24.27
N VAL A 267 5.59 3.37 23.81
CA VAL A 267 6.74 4.05 23.22
C VAL A 267 7.09 5.25 24.11
N ASN A 268 8.32 5.28 24.61
CA ASN A 268 8.80 6.31 25.53
C ASN A 268 7.87 6.53 26.76
N GLY A 269 7.28 5.44 27.26
CA GLY A 269 6.33 5.46 28.37
C GLY A 269 4.90 5.88 28.01
N ILE A 270 4.60 6.18 26.75
CA ILE A 270 3.25 6.47 26.27
C ILE A 270 2.62 5.18 25.78
N MET A 271 1.48 4.80 26.35
CA MET A 271 0.74 3.61 25.97
C MET A 271 0.08 3.80 24.60
N ILE A 272 0.22 2.80 23.73
CA ILE A 272 -0.43 2.76 22.42
C ILE A 272 -1.81 2.13 22.58
N PRO A 273 -2.90 2.79 22.20
CA PRO A 273 -4.20 2.16 22.12
C PRO A 273 -4.16 0.92 21.19
N ALA A 274 -4.94 -0.12 21.51
CA ALA A 274 -4.99 -1.32 20.69
C ALA A 274 -5.33 -0.98 19.23
N TYR A 275 -4.57 -1.56 18.32
CA TYR A 275 -4.70 -1.37 16.86
C TYR A 275 -4.43 0.05 16.33
N GLU A 276 -3.89 0.95 17.15
CA GLU A 276 -3.39 2.23 16.68
C GLU A 276 -1.90 2.16 16.33
N LEU A 277 -1.52 2.92 15.29
CA LEU A 277 -0.14 3.01 14.83
C LEU A 277 0.58 4.17 15.54
N MET A 278 1.79 3.91 16.03
CA MET A 278 2.70 4.92 16.54
C MET A 278 4.04 4.84 15.82
N GLU A 279 4.52 5.96 15.30
CA GLU A 279 5.83 6.03 14.64
C GLU A 279 6.95 5.72 15.63
N LEU A 280 7.93 4.90 15.19
CA LEU A 280 9.15 4.61 15.92
C LEU A 280 10.30 5.44 15.37
N ALA A 281 10.91 6.24 16.23
CA ALA A 281 12.11 6.99 15.91
C ALA A 281 13.38 6.28 16.42
N ASN A 282 14.52 6.63 15.82
CA ASN A 282 15.80 6.12 16.28
C ASN A 282 16.07 6.57 17.74
N SER A 283 16.49 5.65 18.57
CA SER A 283 16.72 5.80 20.01
C SER A 283 15.48 5.76 20.91
N ASP A 284 14.30 5.58 20.38
CA ASP A 284 13.10 5.35 21.19
C ASP A 284 13.24 4.13 22.11
N ILE A 285 12.48 4.12 23.18
CA ILE A 285 12.31 2.97 24.07
C ILE A 285 10.93 2.37 23.79
N LEU A 286 10.93 1.17 23.23
CA LEU A 286 9.75 0.37 22.99
C LEU A 286 9.57 -0.62 24.15
N SER A 287 8.50 -0.46 24.94
CA SER A 287 8.15 -1.41 25.99
C SER A 287 7.10 -2.39 25.49
N VAL A 288 7.45 -3.68 25.46
CA VAL A 288 6.56 -4.80 25.14
C VAL A 288 6.25 -5.49 26.46
N ALA A 289 5.13 -5.13 27.08
CA ALA A 289 4.84 -5.42 28.48
C ALA A 289 5.95 -4.86 29.42
N ASP A 290 6.67 -5.72 30.15
CA ASP A 290 7.77 -5.39 31.06
C ASP A 290 9.17 -5.48 30.41
N VAL A 291 9.26 -5.65 29.09
CA VAL A 291 10.51 -5.76 28.33
C VAL A 291 10.77 -4.51 27.52
N GLU A 292 11.84 -3.77 27.85
CA GLU A 292 12.21 -2.52 27.19
C GLU A 292 13.25 -2.78 26.10
N PHE A 293 12.89 -2.50 24.84
CA PHE A 293 13.77 -2.52 23.69
C PHE A 293 14.22 -1.11 23.34
N ARG A 294 15.50 -0.96 23.06
CA ARG A 294 16.00 0.26 22.41
C ARG A 294 15.81 0.12 20.90
N VAL A 295 15.16 1.10 20.31
CA VAL A 295 14.97 1.22 18.87
C VAL A 295 16.26 1.75 18.22
N ARG A 296 16.71 1.09 17.17
CA ARG A 296 17.86 1.51 16.36
C ARG A 296 17.46 1.42 14.89
N ILE A 297 17.46 2.57 14.23
CA ILE A 297 17.18 2.69 12.79
C ILE A 297 18.49 3.09 12.10
N ARG A 298 18.90 2.33 11.08
CA ARG A 298 20.13 2.55 10.30
C ARG A 298 19.78 2.63 8.82
N GLU A 299 20.44 3.52 8.11
CA GLU A 299 20.49 3.47 6.65
C GLU A 299 21.47 2.37 6.24
N VAL A 300 21.02 1.45 5.39
CA VAL A 300 21.86 0.45 4.74
C VAL A 300 22.15 1.00 3.35
N GLY A 301 23.37 1.47 3.13
CA GLY A 301 23.85 2.04 1.86
C GLY A 301 24.55 1.01 1.00
#